data_946b495f6998e0a8faac4068652c92a3
#
_entry.id   946b495f6998e0a8faac4068652c92a3
#
_cell.length_a   1.000
_cell.length_b   1.000
_cell.length_c   1.000
_cell.angle_alpha   90.00
_cell.angle_beta   90.00
_cell.angle_gamma   90.00
#
_symmetry.space_group_name_H-M   'P 1'
#
loop_
_entity.id
_entity.type
_entity.pdbx_description
1 polymer ?
#
loop_
_entity_poly.entity_id
_entity_poly.type
_entity_poly.pdbx_seq_one_letter_code
_entity_poly.pdbx_strand_id
1 'polypeptide(L)'
;NERCYMNNLTIHKLTPGRLDDYLYFFENVAHTDNKKWDRCYCTNFCATNNSRILKKANMSDPDVRRAFAIDYINKDLLQGYLAYVDNNVVGWMNTNDRNDCLYCYGWKHLIADWRIRKRSKEKIKSVFCFTVAPNMRGQGIATAMLERAIKDAKSDGYEFMEAYPNKEDTDMYYNYGGPLGLYKKFDFEPFTETKWRFVLRKKL
;
A
#
# COMPACT_ATOMS: atom_id res chain seq x y z
N ASN A 1 -20.49 -13.90 11.08
CA ASN A 1 -20.39 -12.48 11.44
C ASN A 1 -20.30 -11.69 10.16
N GLU A 2 -21.41 -11.14 9.68
CA GLU A 2 -21.42 -10.17 8.61
C GLU A 2 -20.63 -8.94 9.06
N ARG A 3 -19.58 -8.59 8.31
CA ARG A 3 -18.83 -7.38 8.55
C ARG A 3 -19.69 -6.21 8.10
N CYS A 4 -20.15 -5.41 9.07
CA CYS A 4 -20.90 -4.21 8.78
C CYS A 4 -19.93 -3.18 8.15
N TYR A 5 -19.95 -3.05 6.85
CA TYR A 5 -19.31 -1.94 6.13
C TYR A 5 -20.28 -0.76 6.07
N MET A 6 -19.70 0.43 5.92
CA MET A 6 -20.51 1.63 5.64
C MET A 6 -21.36 1.40 4.39
N ASN A 7 -22.61 1.83 4.43
CA ASN A 7 -23.43 1.92 3.23
C ASN A 7 -22.70 2.75 2.17
N ASN A 8 -22.69 2.28 0.93
CA ASN A 8 -22.04 2.93 -0.21
C ASN A 8 -20.48 2.92 -0.23
N LEU A 9 -19.81 2.06 0.56
CA LEU A 9 -18.38 1.85 0.42
C LEU A 9 -18.09 0.99 -0.83
N THR A 10 -17.27 1.52 -1.74
CA THR A 10 -16.79 0.78 -2.92
C THR A 10 -15.27 0.80 -3.01
N ILE A 11 -14.69 -0.29 -3.51
CA ILE A 11 -13.24 -0.45 -3.65
C ILE A 11 -12.89 -0.73 -5.10
N HIS A 12 -12.00 0.05 -5.68
CA HIS A 12 -11.60 -0.05 -7.08
C HIS A 12 -10.08 -0.16 -7.24
N LYS A 13 -9.61 -1.00 -8.17
CA LYS A 13 -8.21 -1.01 -8.58
C LYS A 13 -7.84 0.37 -9.14
N LEU A 14 -6.63 0.84 -8.82
CA LEU A 14 -6.06 2.01 -9.48
C LEU A 14 -5.77 1.67 -10.94
N THR A 15 -6.19 2.55 -11.82
CA THR A 15 -5.94 2.53 -13.27
C THR A 15 -5.64 3.94 -13.75
N PRO A 16 -5.10 4.15 -14.96
CA PRO A 16 -4.95 5.50 -15.51
C PRO A 16 -6.26 6.31 -15.53
N GLY A 17 -7.41 5.67 -15.70
CA GLY A 17 -8.73 6.33 -15.65
C GLY A 17 -9.14 6.81 -14.25
N ARG A 18 -8.38 6.51 -13.19
CA ARG A 18 -8.58 6.98 -11.82
C ARG A 18 -7.43 7.84 -11.31
N LEU A 19 -6.60 8.32 -12.23
CA LEU A 19 -5.44 9.15 -11.91
C LEU A 19 -5.87 10.44 -11.17
N ASP A 20 -6.91 11.10 -11.64
CA ASP A 20 -7.39 12.36 -11.04
C ASP A 20 -7.90 12.14 -9.62
N ASP A 21 -8.64 11.06 -9.36
CA ASP A 21 -9.08 10.69 -8.00
C ASP A 21 -7.89 10.40 -7.07
N TYR A 22 -6.86 9.72 -7.58
CA TYR A 22 -5.65 9.42 -6.84
C TYR A 22 -4.89 10.70 -6.46
N LEU A 23 -4.70 11.60 -7.41
CA LEU A 23 -4.04 12.88 -7.17
C LEU A 23 -4.85 13.73 -6.18
N TYR A 24 -6.16 13.86 -6.42
CA TYR A 24 -7.06 14.59 -5.51
C TYR A 24 -6.98 14.06 -4.07
N PHE A 25 -6.98 12.72 -3.89
CA PHE A 25 -6.85 12.10 -2.58
C PHE A 25 -5.60 12.54 -1.85
N PHE A 26 -4.43 12.48 -2.47
CA PHE A 26 -3.16 12.85 -1.83
C PHE A 26 -2.98 14.36 -1.67
N GLU A 27 -3.62 15.16 -2.48
CA GLU A 27 -3.51 16.63 -2.45
C GLU A 27 -4.49 17.28 -1.46
N ASN A 28 -5.65 16.65 -1.21
CA ASN A 28 -6.73 17.29 -0.48
C ASN A 28 -7.31 16.50 0.69
N VAL A 29 -7.07 15.18 0.77
CA VAL A 29 -7.81 14.31 1.68
C VAL A 29 -6.90 13.52 2.62
N ALA A 30 -5.83 12.93 2.12
CA ALA A 30 -5.07 11.86 2.79
C ALA A 30 -4.44 12.26 4.12
N HIS A 31 -3.83 13.44 4.20
CA HIS A 31 -2.97 13.86 5.32
C HIS A 31 -3.34 15.26 5.84
N THR A 32 -4.62 15.63 5.82
CA THR A 32 -5.10 16.93 6.26
C THR A 32 -4.80 17.23 7.73
N ASP A 33 -4.53 16.20 8.52
CA ASP A 33 -4.15 16.27 9.93
C ASP A 33 -2.64 16.17 10.18
N ASN A 34 -1.81 15.96 9.12
CA ASN A 34 -0.36 15.83 9.28
C ASN A 34 0.43 16.32 8.06
N LYS A 35 0.85 17.57 8.09
CA LYS A 35 1.63 18.20 7.01
C LYS A 35 2.97 17.53 6.68
N LYS A 36 3.56 16.79 7.62
CA LYS A 36 4.81 16.07 7.39
C LYS A 36 4.68 15.01 6.29
N TRP A 37 3.49 14.43 6.14
CA TRP A 37 3.20 13.38 5.17
C TRP A 37 2.41 13.90 3.96
N ASP A 38 2.20 15.22 3.90
CA ASP A 38 1.48 15.86 2.81
C ASP A 38 2.05 15.44 1.45
N ARG A 39 1.15 15.13 0.52
CA ARG A 39 1.47 14.75 -0.86
C ARG A 39 2.57 13.68 -0.97
N CYS A 40 2.49 12.62 -0.14
CA CYS A 40 3.48 11.53 -0.18
C CYS A 40 3.37 10.68 -1.47
N TYR A 41 2.19 10.63 -2.09
CA TYR A 41 1.86 9.89 -3.32
C TYR A 41 2.34 8.42 -3.32
N CYS A 42 2.68 7.86 -2.17
CA CYS A 42 3.11 6.48 -1.97
C CYS A 42 4.17 5.95 -2.97
N THR A 43 4.99 6.85 -3.55
CA THR A 43 5.96 6.54 -4.61
C THR A 43 7.15 5.70 -4.16
N ASN A 44 7.29 5.51 -2.84
CA ASN A 44 8.34 4.67 -2.26
C ASN A 44 8.15 3.16 -2.53
N PHE A 45 6.92 2.74 -2.84
CA PHE A 45 6.53 1.34 -3.03
C PHE A 45 5.90 1.15 -4.40
N CYS A 46 6.71 1.08 -5.43
CA CYS A 46 6.28 0.90 -6.81
C CYS A 46 7.20 -0.07 -7.54
N ALA A 47 6.70 -0.68 -8.60
CA ALA A 47 7.45 -1.60 -9.44
C ALA A 47 8.53 -0.84 -10.22
N THR A 48 9.65 -0.56 -9.58
CA THR A 48 10.80 0.06 -10.23
C THR A 48 12.06 -0.66 -9.84
N ASN A 49 12.73 -1.21 -10.82
CA ASN A 49 14.05 -1.80 -10.65
C ASN A 49 15.17 -0.75 -10.74
N ASN A 50 14.84 0.53 -10.91
CA ASN A 50 15.82 1.55 -11.15
C ASN A 50 15.97 2.55 -9.99
N SER A 51 16.60 2.08 -8.90
CA SER A 51 16.99 2.94 -7.77
C SER A 51 17.90 4.12 -8.17
N ARG A 52 18.49 4.12 -9.38
CA ARG A 52 19.35 5.20 -9.87
C ARG A 52 18.54 6.43 -10.28
N ILE A 53 17.34 6.25 -10.83
CA ILE A 53 16.46 7.37 -11.20
C ILE A 53 16.00 8.09 -9.92
N LEU A 54 15.56 7.34 -8.93
CA LEU A 54 15.09 7.90 -7.64
C LEU A 54 16.23 8.59 -6.86
N LYS A 55 17.47 8.11 -6.98
CA LYS A 55 18.62 8.76 -6.34
C LYS A 55 18.96 10.14 -6.91
N LYS A 56 18.65 10.40 -8.18
CA LYS A 56 18.89 11.68 -8.85
C LYS A 56 17.76 12.68 -8.71
N ALA A 57 16.55 12.19 -8.39
CA ALA A 57 15.38 13.02 -8.22
C ALA A 57 15.28 13.51 -6.77
N ASN A 58 14.91 14.76 -6.59
CA ASN A 58 14.62 15.32 -5.27
C ASN A 58 13.26 14.81 -4.77
N MET A 59 13.24 13.59 -4.22
CA MET A 59 12.01 12.97 -3.71
C MET A 59 11.45 13.65 -2.43
N SER A 60 12.14 14.65 -1.88
CA SER A 60 11.57 15.50 -0.82
C SER A 60 10.62 16.55 -1.39
N ASP A 61 10.73 16.87 -2.68
CA ASP A 61 9.85 17.78 -3.40
C ASP A 61 8.54 17.08 -3.76
N PRO A 62 7.37 17.60 -3.30
CA PRO A 62 6.07 16.99 -3.60
C PRO A 62 5.71 17.05 -5.09
N ASP A 63 6.17 18.03 -5.84
CA ASP A 63 5.87 18.15 -7.27
C ASP A 63 6.66 17.10 -8.07
N VAL A 64 7.88 16.79 -7.64
CA VAL A 64 8.66 15.66 -8.17
C VAL A 64 7.95 14.34 -7.87
N ARG A 65 7.47 14.12 -6.63
CA ARG A 65 6.69 12.92 -6.29
C ARG A 65 5.41 12.81 -7.12
N ARG A 66 4.73 13.94 -7.35
CA ARG A 66 3.52 14.00 -8.19
C ARG A 66 3.80 13.53 -9.61
N ALA A 67 4.84 14.06 -10.23
CA ALA A 67 5.23 13.69 -11.59
C ALA A 67 5.58 12.19 -11.70
N PHE A 68 6.30 11.64 -10.69
CA PHE A 68 6.56 10.20 -10.63
C PHE A 68 5.29 9.37 -10.47
N ALA A 69 4.35 9.80 -9.63
CA ALA A 69 3.09 9.08 -9.45
C ALA A 69 2.29 9.00 -10.75
N ILE A 70 2.20 10.11 -11.49
CA ILE A 70 1.54 10.15 -12.80
C ILE A 70 2.18 9.18 -13.79
N ASP A 71 3.51 9.24 -13.92
CA ASP A 71 4.25 8.37 -14.83
C ASP A 71 4.10 6.89 -14.47
N TYR A 72 4.15 6.56 -13.17
CA TYR A 72 4.08 5.19 -12.69
C TYR A 72 2.67 4.60 -12.77
N ILE A 73 1.63 5.40 -12.56
CA ILE A 73 0.24 4.96 -12.75
C ILE A 73 -0.01 4.66 -14.22
N ASN A 74 0.42 5.55 -15.13
CA ASN A 74 0.25 5.37 -16.57
C ASN A 74 1.02 4.16 -17.13
N LYS A 75 2.08 3.71 -16.46
CA LYS A 75 2.91 2.54 -16.80
C LYS A 75 2.56 1.28 -16.01
N ASP A 76 1.52 1.31 -15.18
CA ASP A 76 1.14 0.23 -14.25
C ASP A 76 2.28 -0.19 -13.28
N LEU A 77 3.14 0.73 -12.92
CA LEU A 77 4.24 0.52 -11.97
C LEU A 77 3.87 0.86 -10.53
N LEU A 78 2.84 1.68 -10.34
CA LEU A 78 2.24 2.00 -9.04
C LEU A 78 0.84 1.40 -9.02
N GLN A 79 0.68 0.31 -8.27
CA GLN A 79 -0.56 -0.46 -8.21
C GLN A 79 -1.17 -0.39 -6.81
N GLY A 80 -2.49 -0.50 -6.76
CA GLY A 80 -3.22 -0.50 -5.51
C GLY A 80 -4.72 -0.34 -5.68
N TYR A 81 -5.36 0.10 -4.60
CA TYR A 81 -6.81 0.27 -4.55
C TYR A 81 -7.18 1.62 -3.97
N LEU A 82 -8.17 2.26 -4.56
CA LEU A 82 -8.86 3.42 -4.00
C LEU A 82 -10.18 2.97 -3.36
N ALA A 83 -10.47 3.52 -2.19
CA ALA A 83 -11.74 3.36 -1.48
C ALA A 83 -12.58 4.62 -1.63
N TYR A 84 -13.87 4.45 -1.89
CA TYR A 84 -14.83 5.52 -2.06
C TYR A 84 -16.02 5.33 -1.13
N VAL A 85 -16.51 6.42 -0.56
CA VAL A 85 -17.78 6.50 0.16
C VAL A 85 -18.60 7.61 -0.49
N ASP A 86 -19.83 7.30 -0.91
CA ASP A 86 -20.71 8.23 -1.62
C ASP A 86 -20.00 8.92 -2.82
N ASN A 87 -19.24 8.15 -3.60
CA ASN A 87 -18.41 8.58 -4.72
C ASN A 87 -17.21 9.51 -4.37
N ASN A 88 -16.97 9.80 -3.09
CA ASN A 88 -15.80 10.55 -2.66
C ASN A 88 -14.66 9.60 -2.32
N VAL A 89 -13.47 9.85 -2.84
CA VAL A 89 -12.28 9.05 -2.52
C VAL A 89 -11.85 9.31 -1.07
N VAL A 90 -11.74 8.23 -0.28
CA VAL A 90 -11.48 8.30 1.17
C VAL A 90 -10.32 7.43 1.63
N GLY A 91 -9.77 6.60 0.76
CA GLY A 91 -8.68 5.70 1.14
C GLY A 91 -7.85 5.22 -0.04
N TRP A 92 -6.63 4.85 0.28
CA TRP A 92 -5.64 4.25 -0.61
C TRP A 92 -4.98 3.05 0.06
N MET A 93 -4.76 1.98 -0.70
CA MET A 93 -3.89 0.87 -0.32
C MET A 93 -2.91 0.58 -1.45
N ASN A 94 -1.62 0.62 -1.14
CA ASN A 94 -0.57 0.22 -2.08
C ASN A 94 -0.37 -1.30 -2.02
N THR A 95 -0.47 -1.95 -3.16
CA THR A 95 -0.16 -3.37 -3.29
C THR A 95 0.42 -3.65 -4.67
N ASN A 96 1.50 -4.44 -4.74
CA ASN A 96 2.23 -4.68 -5.98
C ASN A 96 2.81 -6.10 -5.99
N ASP A 97 3.29 -6.58 -7.16
CA ASP A 97 4.08 -7.80 -7.19
C ASP A 97 5.35 -7.63 -6.36
N ARG A 98 5.62 -8.61 -5.49
CA ARG A 98 6.76 -8.56 -4.58
C ARG A 98 8.09 -8.47 -5.33
N ASN A 99 8.24 -9.27 -6.36
CA ASN A 99 9.50 -9.36 -7.10
C ASN A 99 9.82 -8.09 -7.90
N ASP A 100 8.79 -7.35 -8.30
CA ASP A 100 8.96 -6.09 -9.04
C ASP A 100 9.37 -4.94 -8.14
N CYS A 101 9.05 -5.04 -6.84
CA CYS A 101 9.35 -4.01 -5.84
C CYS A 101 10.68 -4.21 -5.08
N LEU A 102 11.43 -5.29 -5.30
CA LEU A 102 12.64 -5.64 -4.52
C LEU A 102 13.70 -4.55 -4.45
N TYR A 103 13.73 -3.64 -5.40
CA TYR A 103 14.70 -2.56 -5.50
C TYR A 103 14.08 -1.17 -5.31
N CYS A 104 12.78 -1.08 -5.02
CA CYS A 104 12.17 0.21 -4.72
C CYS A 104 12.74 0.80 -3.42
N TYR A 105 12.57 2.12 -3.26
CA TYR A 105 13.11 2.82 -2.09
C TYR A 105 12.55 2.26 -0.77
N GLY A 106 11.25 2.09 -0.71
CA GLY A 106 10.58 1.61 0.50
C GLY A 106 11.01 0.20 0.88
N TRP A 107 11.11 -0.71 -0.09
CA TRP A 107 11.61 -2.05 0.19
C TRP A 107 13.03 -2.01 0.74
N LYS A 108 13.90 -1.24 0.09
CA LYS A 108 15.32 -1.17 0.46
C LYS A 108 15.57 -0.53 1.83
N HIS A 109 14.80 0.50 2.20
CA HIS A 109 15.08 1.31 3.38
C HIS A 109 14.12 1.09 4.55
N LEU A 110 12.90 0.62 4.29
CA LEU A 110 11.86 0.49 5.30
C LEU A 110 11.56 -0.95 5.69
N ILE A 111 11.78 -1.90 4.78
CA ILE A 111 11.53 -3.32 5.03
C ILE A 111 12.85 -4.09 5.11
N ALA A 112 13.90 -3.56 4.52
CA ALA A 112 15.12 -4.25 4.15
C ALA A 112 15.79 -5.07 5.27
N ASP A 113 15.56 -6.34 5.19
CA ASP A 113 16.54 -7.33 5.56
C ASP A 113 17.01 -8.02 4.26
N TRP A 114 18.33 -8.14 4.07
CA TRP A 114 18.89 -8.77 2.87
C TRP A 114 18.39 -10.22 2.68
N ARG A 115 18.02 -10.89 3.78
CA ARG A 115 17.51 -12.26 3.79
C ARG A 115 16.17 -12.39 3.05
N ILE A 116 15.31 -11.41 3.19
CA ILE A 116 13.98 -11.40 2.55
C ILE A 116 13.96 -10.67 1.21
N ARG A 117 15.03 -9.96 0.84
CA ARG A 117 15.16 -9.26 -0.46
C ARG A 117 15.46 -10.16 -1.65
N LYS A 118 15.45 -11.46 -1.46
CA LYS A 118 15.66 -12.41 -2.56
C LYS A 118 14.40 -12.55 -3.41
N ARG A 119 14.61 -12.71 -4.70
CA ARG A 119 13.54 -13.04 -5.64
C ARG A 119 12.88 -14.36 -5.22
N SER A 120 11.57 -14.39 -5.14
CA SER A 120 10.81 -15.60 -4.90
C SER A 120 10.51 -16.31 -6.22
N LYS A 121 10.43 -17.63 -6.19
CA LYS A 121 9.84 -18.42 -7.29
C LYS A 121 8.32 -18.37 -7.24
N GLU A 122 7.75 -18.21 -6.06
CA GLU A 122 6.32 -18.08 -5.81
C GLU A 122 5.82 -16.72 -6.30
N LYS A 123 4.62 -16.70 -6.84
CA LYS A 123 3.94 -15.45 -7.23
C LYS A 123 3.31 -14.81 -6.00
N ILE A 124 3.89 -13.74 -5.51
CA ILE A 124 3.51 -13.08 -4.24
C ILE A 124 3.04 -11.66 -4.49
N LYS A 125 1.82 -11.34 -4.03
CA LYS A 125 1.31 -9.97 -3.96
C LYS A 125 1.66 -9.36 -2.62
N SER A 126 2.35 -8.22 -2.60
CA SER A 126 2.73 -7.51 -1.37
C SER A 126 1.81 -6.35 -1.06
N VAL A 127 1.45 -6.19 0.21
CA VAL A 127 0.75 -5.02 0.75
C VAL A 127 1.77 -4.14 1.45
N PHE A 128 1.91 -2.88 1.02
CA PHE A 128 2.96 -1.99 1.49
C PHE A 128 2.47 -0.85 2.37
N CYS A 129 1.33 -0.27 2.04
CA CYS A 129 0.88 0.95 2.70
C CYS A 129 -0.64 1.08 2.67
N PHE A 130 -1.20 1.60 3.76
CA PHE A 130 -2.57 2.10 3.82
C PHE A 130 -2.55 3.57 4.16
N THR A 131 -3.42 4.33 3.53
CA THR A 131 -3.74 5.70 3.88
C THR A 131 -5.25 5.86 3.86
N VAL A 132 -5.84 6.29 4.96
CA VAL A 132 -7.28 6.55 5.09
C VAL A 132 -7.47 7.99 5.54
N ALA A 133 -8.43 8.69 4.93
CA ALA A 133 -8.81 10.04 5.31
C ALA A 133 -8.99 10.15 6.83
N PRO A 134 -8.47 11.20 7.49
CA PRO A 134 -8.48 11.29 8.96
C PRO A 134 -9.86 11.08 9.60
N ASN A 135 -10.88 11.70 9.03
CA ASN A 135 -12.28 11.61 9.50
C ASN A 135 -12.97 10.27 9.18
N MET A 136 -12.32 9.39 8.41
CA MET A 136 -12.86 8.10 7.97
C MET A 136 -12.12 6.91 8.60
N ARG A 137 -11.14 7.16 9.46
CA ARG A 137 -10.40 6.11 10.17
C ARG A 137 -11.28 5.38 11.17
N GLY A 138 -10.93 4.13 11.47
CA GLY A 138 -11.69 3.28 12.41
C GLY A 138 -12.99 2.68 11.87
N GLN A 139 -13.38 3.00 10.62
CA GLN A 139 -14.65 2.64 10.02
C GLN A 139 -14.58 1.42 9.07
N GLY A 140 -13.53 0.60 9.17
CA GLY A 140 -13.40 -0.64 8.40
C GLY A 140 -12.85 -0.49 6.98
N ILE A 141 -12.50 0.72 6.51
CA ILE A 141 -12.06 0.97 5.12
C ILE A 141 -10.80 0.16 4.77
N ALA A 142 -9.78 0.15 5.64
CA ALA A 142 -8.58 -0.67 5.40
C ALA A 142 -8.90 -2.17 5.33
N THR A 143 -9.86 -2.64 6.13
CA THR A 143 -10.36 -4.01 6.13
C THR A 143 -11.00 -4.35 4.78
N ALA A 144 -11.88 -3.50 4.28
CA ALA A 144 -12.55 -3.69 2.98
C ALA A 144 -11.55 -3.68 1.81
N MET A 145 -10.57 -2.76 1.83
CA MET A 145 -9.50 -2.74 0.81
C MET A 145 -8.67 -4.02 0.81
N LEU A 146 -8.28 -4.52 1.98
CA LEU A 146 -7.51 -5.76 2.09
C LEU A 146 -8.32 -6.97 1.61
N GLU A 147 -9.60 -7.07 2.00
CA GLU A 147 -10.49 -8.15 1.56
C GLU A 147 -10.64 -8.17 0.03
N ARG A 148 -10.84 -7.00 -0.59
CA ARG A 148 -10.88 -6.87 -2.04
C ARG A 148 -9.58 -7.29 -2.70
N ALA A 149 -8.44 -6.87 -2.17
CA ALA A 149 -7.13 -7.22 -2.71
C ALA A 149 -6.81 -8.72 -2.60
N ILE A 150 -7.22 -9.38 -1.51
CA ILE A 150 -7.09 -10.83 -1.35
C ILE A 150 -7.89 -11.56 -2.45
N LYS A 151 -9.15 -11.15 -2.65
CA LYS A 151 -10.01 -11.75 -3.69
C LYS A 151 -9.41 -11.59 -5.08
N ASP A 152 -8.96 -10.39 -5.42
CA ASP A 152 -8.40 -10.09 -6.73
C ASP A 152 -7.04 -10.80 -6.93
N ALA A 153 -6.16 -10.80 -5.93
CA ALA A 153 -4.88 -11.50 -6.00
C ALA A 153 -5.05 -13.00 -6.25
N LYS A 154 -6.03 -13.63 -5.58
CA LYS A 154 -6.39 -15.03 -5.84
C LYS A 154 -6.84 -15.24 -7.28
N SER A 155 -7.72 -14.37 -7.79
CA SER A 155 -8.20 -14.42 -9.18
C SER A 155 -7.10 -14.19 -10.20
N ASP A 156 -6.11 -13.33 -9.87
CA ASP A 156 -4.95 -13.02 -10.71
C ASP A 156 -3.84 -14.11 -10.64
N GLY A 157 -4.11 -15.22 -9.93
CA GLY A 157 -3.23 -16.41 -9.82
C GLY A 157 -1.99 -16.18 -8.96
N TYR A 158 -2.05 -15.29 -7.96
CA TYR A 158 -1.04 -15.21 -6.92
C TYR A 158 -1.19 -16.40 -5.95
N GLU A 159 -0.05 -16.96 -5.52
CA GLU A 159 -0.01 -18.07 -4.58
C GLU A 159 -0.08 -17.59 -3.14
N PHE A 160 0.52 -16.41 -2.89
CA PHE A 160 0.56 -15.80 -1.56
C PHE A 160 0.30 -14.30 -1.62
N MET A 161 -0.23 -13.79 -0.51
CA MET A 161 -0.17 -12.38 -0.18
C MET A 161 0.77 -12.15 1.01
N GLU A 162 1.62 -11.12 0.95
CA GLU A 162 2.62 -10.81 1.96
C GLU A 162 2.43 -9.39 2.49
N ALA A 163 2.62 -9.19 3.79
CA ALA A 163 2.45 -7.91 4.46
C ALA A 163 3.55 -7.66 5.50
N TYR A 164 3.77 -6.38 5.85
CA TYR A 164 4.93 -5.95 6.63
C TYR A 164 4.55 -5.01 7.79
N PRO A 165 3.67 -5.42 8.73
CA PRO A 165 3.32 -4.60 9.88
C PRO A 165 4.50 -4.40 10.82
N ASN A 166 4.49 -3.29 11.55
CA ASN A 166 5.47 -3.03 12.62
C ASN A 166 5.32 -4.04 13.75
N LYS A 167 6.44 -4.35 14.45
CA LYS A 167 6.44 -5.19 15.65
C LYS A 167 5.89 -4.46 16.87
N GLU A 168 6.20 -3.18 16.98
CA GLU A 168 5.76 -2.33 18.07
C GLU A 168 4.60 -1.44 17.62
N ASP A 169 3.70 -1.13 18.53
CA ASP A 169 2.69 -0.10 18.32
C ASP A 169 3.39 1.26 18.22
N THR A 170 3.46 1.75 17.02
CA THR A 170 3.99 3.07 16.73
C THR A 170 2.85 4.03 16.44
N ASP A 171 3.15 5.33 16.46
CA ASP A 171 2.26 6.35 15.94
C ASP A 171 1.62 5.89 14.62
N MET A 172 0.33 6.15 14.45
CA MET A 172 -0.45 5.70 13.29
C MET A 172 0.19 6.08 11.95
N TYR A 173 0.92 7.20 11.88
CA TYR A 173 1.62 7.63 10.67
C TYR A 173 2.84 6.79 10.33
N TYR A 174 3.47 6.17 11.32
CA TYR A 174 4.55 5.22 11.09
C TYR A 174 4.03 3.79 10.90
N ASN A 175 2.76 3.53 11.25
CA ASN A 175 2.11 2.24 11.07
C ASN A 175 1.39 2.12 9.72
N TYR A 176 1.94 2.75 8.69
CA TYR A 176 1.37 2.72 7.34
C TYR A 176 1.27 1.31 6.74
N GLY A 177 2.04 0.35 7.22
CA GLY A 177 1.92 -1.08 6.85
C GLY A 177 0.65 -1.75 7.37
N GLY A 178 -0.16 -1.05 8.15
CA GLY A 178 -1.37 -1.57 8.80
C GLY A 178 -1.09 -2.27 10.13
N PRO A 179 -2.06 -2.29 11.04
CA PRO A 179 -1.92 -2.93 12.36
C PRO A 179 -1.93 -4.45 12.22
N LEU A 180 -1.18 -5.15 13.09
CA LEU A 180 -1.12 -6.62 13.13
C LEU A 180 -2.51 -7.26 13.22
N GLY A 181 -3.42 -6.66 14.01
CA GLY A 181 -4.80 -7.15 14.17
C GLY A 181 -5.62 -7.15 12.88
N LEU A 182 -5.30 -6.28 11.91
CA LEU A 182 -5.93 -6.28 10.59
C LEU A 182 -5.63 -7.59 9.85
N TYR A 183 -4.38 -7.99 9.82
CA TYR A 183 -3.93 -9.17 9.09
C TYR A 183 -4.39 -10.48 9.74
N LYS A 184 -4.41 -10.52 11.08
CA LYS A 184 -4.95 -11.68 11.83
C LYS A 184 -6.40 -12.00 11.48
N LYS A 185 -7.22 -11.00 11.17
CA LYS A 185 -8.62 -11.19 10.73
C LYS A 185 -8.76 -11.93 9.40
N PHE A 186 -7.70 -11.99 8.62
CA PHE A 186 -7.65 -12.64 7.31
C PHE A 186 -6.68 -13.81 7.26
N ASP A 187 -6.34 -14.41 8.40
CA ASP A 187 -5.48 -15.60 8.51
C ASP A 187 -4.09 -15.42 7.87
N PHE A 188 -3.54 -14.22 7.99
CA PHE A 188 -2.12 -14.02 7.72
C PHE A 188 -1.30 -14.57 8.88
N GLU A 189 -0.32 -15.40 8.54
CA GLU A 189 0.54 -16.05 9.51
C GLU A 189 1.98 -15.51 9.48
N PRO A 190 2.72 -15.56 10.58
CA PRO A 190 4.12 -15.20 10.61
C PRO A 190 4.93 -16.10 9.66
N PHE A 191 5.63 -15.49 8.71
CA PHE A 191 6.56 -16.18 7.79
C PHE A 191 8.01 -15.99 8.24
N THR A 192 8.38 -14.75 8.53
CA THR A 192 9.68 -14.35 9.08
C THR A 192 9.56 -12.95 9.69
N GLU A 193 10.68 -12.42 10.17
CA GLU A 193 10.71 -11.08 10.74
C GLU A 193 12.03 -10.38 10.42
N THR A 194 11.99 -9.05 10.46
CA THR A 194 13.15 -8.17 10.46
C THR A 194 13.35 -7.57 11.86
N LYS A 195 14.33 -6.69 12.02
CA LYS A 195 14.52 -5.98 13.29
C LYS A 195 13.25 -5.24 13.73
N TRP A 196 12.52 -4.62 12.80
CA TRP A 196 11.42 -3.68 13.09
C TRP A 196 10.04 -4.16 12.66
N ARG A 197 9.97 -5.19 11.78
CA ARG A 197 8.72 -5.62 11.15
C ARG A 197 8.53 -7.12 11.20
N PHE A 198 7.29 -7.54 11.32
CA PHE A 198 6.88 -8.87 10.92
C PHE A 198 6.80 -8.96 9.40
N VAL A 199 7.06 -10.13 8.86
CA VAL A 199 6.69 -10.52 7.51
C VAL A 199 5.62 -11.57 7.63
N LEU A 200 4.42 -11.22 7.28
CA LEU A 200 3.26 -12.09 7.36
C LEU A 200 2.90 -12.59 5.97
N ARG A 201 2.46 -13.84 5.88
CA ARG A 201 1.95 -14.43 4.64
C ARG A 201 0.57 -15.03 4.81
N LYS A 202 -0.23 -14.92 3.77
CA LYS A 202 -1.47 -15.65 3.58
C LYS A 202 -1.37 -16.45 2.30
N LYS A 203 -1.67 -17.76 2.36
CA LYS A 203 -1.89 -18.59 1.16
C LYS A 203 -3.25 -18.23 0.54
N LEU A 204 -3.32 -18.09 -0.78
CA LEU A 204 -4.51 -17.65 -1.52
C LEU A 204 -5.31 -18.79 -2.15
#